data_093c838fb82b19c8dfc266707e508363
#
_entry.id   093c838fb82b19c8dfc266707e508363
#
_cell.length_a   1.000
_cell.length_b   1.000
_cell.length_c   1.000
_cell.angle_alpha   90.00
_cell.angle_beta   90.00
_cell.angle_gamma   90.00
#
_symmetry.space_group_name_H-M   'P 1'
#
loop_
_entity.id
_entity.type
_entity.pdbx_description
1 polymer ?
#
loop_
_entity_poly.entity_id
_entity_poly.type
_entity_poly.pdbx_seq_one_letter_code
_entity_poly.pdbx_strand_id
1 'polypeptide(L)'
;RQTAGYAYAGKNVIIVNMNVFYLPNAEIGMISFSEEESRHCVKVLRMQEGDRFCVTNGNGSLFDGELVDAHPKRAVACLSNPHSGYDNRPFNLEIAIAPTKNNERTEWFLEKATEIGIDRVRLFTSYHSERRAANVERFRKVMISAVKQSIKSKLPVIDDVVPFSELISQPFDGQKFIAWIDDDVRLQLCDAYIRGSNALILIGPEGDFSKEEVDSAIQKGFVPVSLGDARLRTETAAVVSCHTINLINQMKIAL
;
A
#
# COMPACT_ATOMS: atom_id res chain seq x y z
N ARG A 1 18.59 -8.87 19.59
CA ARG A 1 17.13 -9.01 19.39
C ARG A 1 16.95 -9.72 18.05
N GLN A 2 16.59 -11.02 18.10
CA GLN A 2 16.30 -11.83 16.92
C GLN A 2 14.95 -11.39 16.37
N THR A 3 14.93 -10.83 15.15
CA THR A 3 13.72 -10.68 14.35
C THR A 3 13.52 -11.98 13.59
N ALA A 4 12.32 -12.56 13.70
CA ALA A 4 11.96 -13.83 13.08
C ALA A 4 12.03 -13.70 11.55
N GLY A 5 12.87 -14.52 10.93
CA GLY A 5 12.93 -14.66 9.48
C GLY A 5 11.70 -15.40 8.95
N TYR A 6 10.98 -14.77 8.04
CA TYR A 6 9.94 -15.46 7.25
C TYR A 6 10.59 -16.07 6.00
N ALA A 7 10.68 -17.40 6.00
CA ALA A 7 11.02 -18.14 4.78
C ALA A 7 9.76 -18.25 3.90
N TYR A 8 9.72 -17.54 2.79
CA TYR A 8 8.72 -17.81 1.75
C TYR A 8 9.18 -19.01 0.91
N ALA A 9 8.47 -20.13 1.08
CA ALA A 9 8.69 -21.34 0.31
C ALA A 9 8.33 -21.06 -1.16
N GLY A 10 9.34 -21.02 -2.02
CA GLY A 10 9.13 -21.01 -3.48
C GLY A 10 10.17 -20.33 -4.35
N LYS A 11 10.97 -19.40 -3.85
CA LYS A 11 12.12 -18.83 -4.58
C LYS A 11 13.24 -18.53 -3.58
N ASN A 12 14.45 -19.02 -3.86
CA ASN A 12 15.63 -18.94 -3.00
C ASN A 12 16.13 -17.49 -2.79
N VAL A 13 15.38 -16.67 -2.11
CA VAL A 13 15.86 -15.38 -1.59
C VAL A 13 15.75 -15.45 -0.07
N ILE A 14 16.85 -15.79 0.58
CA ILE A 14 16.97 -15.71 2.05
C ILE A 14 17.25 -14.25 2.38
N ILE A 15 16.20 -13.44 2.51
CA ILE A 15 16.30 -12.07 3.02
C ILE A 15 16.19 -12.12 4.54
N VAL A 16 17.28 -12.51 5.21
CA VAL A 16 17.37 -12.49 6.66
C VAL A 16 18.17 -11.27 7.07
N ASN A 17 17.55 -10.33 7.79
CA ASN A 17 18.19 -9.14 8.38
C ASN A 17 18.93 -8.21 7.40
N MET A 18 18.41 -8.00 6.19
CA MET A 18 19.02 -7.07 5.24
C MET A 18 18.33 -5.70 5.28
N ASN A 19 19.13 -4.63 5.24
CA ASN A 19 18.63 -3.29 5.02
C ASN A 19 18.04 -3.19 3.60
N VAL A 20 16.91 -2.47 3.46
CA VAL A 20 16.27 -2.25 2.15
C VAL A 20 16.30 -0.77 1.82
N PHE A 21 16.78 -0.43 0.63
CA PHE A 21 16.76 0.92 0.09
C PHE A 21 15.73 1.04 -1.03
N TYR A 22 15.10 2.21 -1.15
CA TYR A 22 14.21 2.54 -2.25
C TYR A 22 14.94 3.45 -3.24
N LEU A 23 15.20 2.96 -4.43
CA LEU A 23 15.85 3.70 -5.51
C LEU A 23 15.03 3.54 -6.80
N PRO A 24 14.17 4.52 -7.16
CA PRO A 24 13.19 4.39 -8.24
C PRO A 24 13.83 4.12 -9.63
N ASN A 25 15.09 4.50 -9.81
CA ASN A 25 15.85 4.31 -11.05
C ASN A 25 16.91 3.20 -10.93
N ALA A 26 16.71 2.24 -10.00
CA ALA A 26 17.65 1.15 -9.81
C ALA A 26 17.67 0.23 -11.03
N GLU A 27 18.89 0.02 -11.55
CA GLU A 27 19.23 -0.90 -12.63
C GLU A 27 20.50 -1.68 -12.25
N ILE A 28 20.78 -2.78 -12.96
CA ILE A 28 21.99 -3.56 -12.74
C ILE A 28 23.22 -2.68 -13.03
N GLY A 29 24.22 -2.75 -12.14
CA GLY A 29 25.48 -2.03 -12.27
C GLY A 29 25.74 -1.05 -11.14
N MET A 30 26.59 -0.08 -11.38
CA MET A 30 26.99 0.90 -10.37
C MET A 30 25.95 2.00 -10.24
N ILE A 31 25.52 2.25 -9.01
CA ILE A 31 24.55 3.32 -8.69
C ILE A 31 25.09 4.20 -7.56
N SER A 32 24.86 5.51 -7.69
CA SER A 32 25.20 6.48 -6.62
C SER A 32 23.94 6.81 -5.83
N PHE A 33 24.05 6.79 -4.52
CA PHE A 33 22.97 7.21 -3.61
C PHE A 33 22.85 8.73 -3.56
N SER A 34 21.65 9.22 -3.26
CA SER A 34 21.45 10.63 -2.89
C SER A 34 22.25 10.96 -1.60
N GLU A 35 22.46 12.25 -1.31
CA GLU A 35 23.14 12.65 -0.07
C GLU A 35 22.38 12.16 1.17
N GLU A 36 21.03 12.18 1.14
CA GLU A 36 20.17 11.70 2.22
C GLU A 36 20.34 10.18 2.44
N GLU A 37 20.22 9.38 1.39
CA GLU A 37 20.39 7.93 1.47
C GLU A 37 21.86 7.53 1.79
N SER A 38 22.86 8.28 1.30
CA SER A 38 24.27 8.07 1.66
C SER A 38 24.49 8.30 3.16
N ARG A 39 23.92 9.37 3.70
CA ARG A 39 23.99 9.66 5.14
C ARG A 39 23.30 8.57 5.95
N HIS A 40 22.11 8.14 5.52
CA HIS A 40 21.37 7.06 6.17
C HIS A 40 22.18 5.76 6.20
N CYS A 41 22.71 5.35 5.04
CA CYS A 41 23.54 4.17 4.86
C CYS A 41 24.77 4.18 5.80
N VAL A 42 25.59 5.24 5.69
CA VAL A 42 26.91 5.27 6.33
C VAL A 42 26.86 5.75 7.78
N LYS A 43 26.00 6.74 8.13
CA LYS A 43 25.97 7.34 9.48
C LYS A 43 24.94 6.69 10.39
N VAL A 44 23.75 6.33 9.87
CA VAL A 44 22.67 5.75 10.68
C VAL A 44 22.81 4.23 10.76
N LEU A 45 22.91 3.56 9.61
CA LEU A 45 23.05 2.11 9.53
C LEU A 45 24.51 1.64 9.76
N ARG A 46 25.49 2.56 9.68
CA ARG A 46 26.93 2.30 9.88
C ARG A 46 27.48 1.23 8.95
N MET A 47 26.96 1.20 7.72
CA MET A 47 27.41 0.27 6.70
C MET A 47 28.82 0.62 6.20
N GLN A 48 29.54 -0.41 5.83
CA GLN A 48 30.92 -0.35 5.34
C GLN A 48 31.02 -0.93 3.92
N GLU A 49 32.12 -0.68 3.24
CA GLU A 49 32.40 -1.28 1.94
C GLU A 49 32.36 -2.82 2.06
N GLY A 50 31.70 -3.46 1.10
CA GLY A 50 31.44 -4.90 1.09
C GLY A 50 30.15 -5.32 1.79
N ASP A 51 29.49 -4.42 2.55
CA ASP A 51 28.21 -4.75 3.17
C ASP A 51 27.11 -4.94 2.11
N ARG A 52 26.29 -5.96 2.33
CA ARG A 52 25.19 -6.33 1.44
C ARG A 52 23.84 -5.81 1.95
N PHE A 53 22.98 -5.50 0.99
CA PHE A 53 21.63 -5.00 1.24
C PHE A 53 20.70 -5.31 0.04
N CYS A 54 19.44 -5.00 0.18
CA CYS A 54 18.47 -5.13 -0.89
C CYS A 54 18.05 -3.74 -1.39
N VAL A 55 17.77 -3.63 -2.67
CA VAL A 55 17.23 -2.41 -3.28
C VAL A 55 15.91 -2.73 -3.95
N THR A 56 14.88 -1.92 -3.70
CA THR A 56 13.63 -1.93 -4.47
C THR A 56 13.57 -0.71 -5.38
N ASN A 57 13.12 -0.91 -6.63
CA ASN A 57 12.81 0.22 -7.52
C ASN A 57 11.36 0.70 -7.38
N GLY A 58 10.53 0.00 -6.60
CA GLY A 58 9.11 0.32 -6.46
C GLY A 58 8.25 -0.04 -7.67
N ASN A 59 8.85 -0.59 -8.73
CA ASN A 59 8.18 -0.95 -9.98
C ASN A 59 8.13 -2.47 -10.21
N GLY A 60 8.28 -3.26 -9.13
CA GLY A 60 8.15 -4.72 -9.17
C GLY A 60 9.46 -5.48 -9.21
N SER A 61 10.61 -4.82 -8.99
CA SER A 61 11.92 -5.47 -8.95
C SER A 61 12.64 -5.20 -7.64
N LEU A 62 13.29 -6.25 -7.12
CA LEU A 62 14.28 -6.20 -6.05
C LEU A 62 15.66 -6.52 -6.64
N PHE A 63 16.71 -5.93 -6.09
CA PHE A 63 18.09 -6.14 -6.50
C PHE A 63 18.95 -6.47 -5.27
N ASP A 64 19.93 -7.34 -5.46
CA ASP A 64 21.02 -7.48 -4.49
C ASP A 64 21.97 -6.30 -4.65
N GLY A 65 22.33 -5.66 -3.55
CA GLY A 65 23.27 -4.53 -3.52
C GLY A 65 24.48 -4.84 -2.66
N GLU A 66 25.64 -4.35 -3.08
CA GLU A 66 26.87 -4.37 -2.31
C GLU A 66 27.46 -2.95 -2.28
N LEU A 67 27.80 -2.44 -1.10
CA LEU A 67 28.38 -1.11 -0.94
C LEU A 67 29.83 -1.11 -1.41
N VAL A 68 30.14 -0.27 -2.38
CA VAL A 68 31.49 -0.18 -2.99
C VAL A 68 32.27 1.02 -2.47
N ASP A 69 31.61 2.16 -2.22
CA ASP A 69 32.19 3.35 -1.61
C ASP A 69 31.27 3.85 -0.48
N ALA A 70 31.77 3.80 0.75
CA ALA A 70 31.03 4.21 1.96
C ALA A 70 31.19 5.71 2.26
N HIS A 71 31.08 6.57 1.24
CA HIS A 71 31.19 8.01 1.45
C HIS A 71 29.85 8.61 1.94
N PRO A 72 29.82 9.39 3.07
CA PRO A 72 28.58 9.82 3.71
C PRO A 72 27.72 10.82 2.90
N LYS A 73 28.21 11.33 1.79
CA LYS A 73 27.48 12.23 0.89
C LYS A 73 27.25 11.68 -0.51
N ARG A 74 27.98 10.64 -0.90
CA ARG A 74 27.98 10.08 -2.26
C ARG A 74 28.31 8.60 -2.26
N ALA A 75 27.65 7.82 -1.42
CA ALA A 75 27.86 6.38 -1.38
C ALA A 75 27.56 5.75 -2.74
N VAL A 76 28.35 4.75 -3.10
CA VAL A 76 28.22 4.02 -4.36
C VAL A 76 28.04 2.54 -4.07
N ALA A 77 27.09 1.93 -4.79
CA ALA A 77 26.81 0.51 -4.69
C ALA A 77 26.82 -0.17 -6.06
N CYS A 78 27.10 -1.45 -6.06
CA CYS A 78 26.91 -2.33 -7.21
C CYS A 78 25.62 -3.13 -7.03
N LEU A 79 24.70 -3.02 -8.00
CA LEU A 79 23.44 -3.77 -8.01
C LEU A 79 23.55 -4.95 -8.98
N SER A 80 23.02 -6.10 -8.53
CA SER A 80 23.01 -7.35 -9.28
C SER A 80 21.73 -8.14 -9.04
N ASN A 81 21.57 -9.29 -9.70
CA ASN A 81 20.52 -10.27 -9.46
C ASN A 81 19.11 -9.67 -9.36
N PRO A 82 18.52 -9.14 -10.43
CA PRO A 82 17.17 -8.61 -10.39
C PRO A 82 16.16 -9.72 -10.11
N HIS A 83 15.38 -9.56 -9.05
CA HIS A 83 14.26 -10.45 -8.68
C HIS A 83 12.95 -9.76 -9.03
N SER A 84 12.39 -10.07 -10.21
CA SER A 84 11.11 -9.50 -10.66
C SER A 84 9.92 -10.35 -10.24
N GLY A 85 8.79 -9.69 -9.97
CA GLY A 85 7.54 -10.37 -9.67
C GLY A 85 7.50 -11.02 -8.29
N TYR A 86 8.35 -10.61 -7.38
CA TYR A 86 8.47 -11.15 -6.03
C TYR A 86 7.15 -11.13 -5.24
N ASP A 87 6.41 -10.03 -5.32
CA ASP A 87 5.13 -9.79 -4.64
C ASP A 87 3.98 -9.53 -5.62
N ASN A 88 4.09 -10.06 -6.86
CA ASN A 88 3.01 -9.95 -7.83
C ASN A 88 1.76 -10.70 -7.38
N ARG A 89 0.64 -10.01 -7.46
CA ARG A 89 -0.70 -10.54 -7.21
C ARG A 89 -1.47 -10.62 -8.54
N PRO A 90 -2.36 -11.61 -8.74
CA PRO A 90 -3.14 -11.73 -9.97
C PRO A 90 -4.35 -10.79 -10.01
N PHE A 91 -4.50 -9.88 -9.04
CA PHE A 91 -5.58 -8.92 -8.91
C PHE A 91 -5.04 -7.56 -8.51
N ASN A 92 -5.78 -6.50 -8.82
CA ASN A 92 -5.52 -5.13 -8.42
C ASN A 92 -6.46 -4.72 -7.28
N LEU A 93 -5.93 -4.19 -6.19
CA LEU A 93 -6.69 -3.69 -5.06
C LEU A 93 -6.50 -2.18 -4.89
N GLU A 94 -7.61 -1.46 -4.98
CA GLU A 94 -7.64 -0.03 -4.76
C GLU A 94 -8.59 0.30 -3.59
N ILE A 95 -8.16 1.20 -2.72
CA ILE A 95 -9.01 1.75 -1.68
C ILE A 95 -9.10 3.26 -1.88
N ALA A 96 -10.33 3.73 -2.00
CA ALA A 96 -10.62 5.14 -1.97
C ALA A 96 -11.03 5.53 -0.55
N ILE A 97 -10.34 6.51 0.04
CA ILE A 97 -10.55 6.92 1.43
C ILE A 97 -10.66 8.44 1.53
N ALA A 98 -11.62 8.91 2.31
CA ALA A 98 -11.65 10.30 2.73
C ALA A 98 -10.54 10.53 3.78
N PRO A 99 -9.61 11.50 3.57
CA PRO A 99 -8.57 11.77 4.54
C PRO A 99 -9.17 12.12 5.91
N THR A 100 -8.70 11.43 6.95
CA THR A 100 -9.17 11.65 8.32
C THR A 100 -8.77 13.03 8.83
N LYS A 101 -9.52 13.57 9.79
CA LYS A 101 -9.20 14.84 10.46
C LYS A 101 -7.77 14.86 11.01
N ASN A 102 -7.33 13.77 11.66
CA ASN A 102 -5.95 13.58 12.09
C ASN A 102 -5.16 12.81 11.03
N ASN A 103 -4.17 13.45 10.42
CA ASN A 103 -3.30 12.85 9.41
C ASN A 103 -2.64 11.53 9.86
N GLU A 104 -2.26 11.40 11.13
CA GLU A 104 -1.62 10.20 11.66
C GLU A 104 -2.46 8.94 11.46
N ARG A 105 -3.79 9.06 11.45
CA ARG A 105 -4.68 7.93 11.18
C ARG A 105 -4.64 7.52 9.71
N THR A 106 -4.68 8.50 8.80
CA THR A 106 -4.50 8.22 7.37
C THR A 106 -3.11 7.63 7.10
N GLU A 107 -2.06 8.16 7.74
CA GLU A 107 -0.69 7.64 7.63
C GLU A 107 -0.59 6.20 8.15
N TRP A 108 -1.24 5.89 9.26
CA TRP A 108 -1.30 4.54 9.80
C TRP A 108 -2.00 3.56 8.84
N PHE A 109 -3.11 3.96 8.22
CA PHE A 109 -3.75 3.17 7.17
C PHE A 109 -2.80 2.93 6.00
N LEU A 110 -2.15 3.97 5.49
CA LEU A 110 -1.23 3.87 4.35
C LEU A 110 -0.05 2.92 4.64
N GLU A 111 0.51 3.01 5.85
CA GLU A 111 1.54 2.10 6.32
C GLU A 111 1.04 0.65 6.30
N LYS A 112 -0.08 0.35 6.97
CA LYS A 112 -0.59 -1.02 7.11
C LYS A 112 -1.12 -1.60 5.80
N ALA A 113 -1.79 -0.80 4.98
CA ALA A 113 -2.23 -1.23 3.66
C ALA A 113 -1.05 -1.56 2.73
N THR A 114 0.04 -0.79 2.79
CA THR A 114 1.27 -1.08 2.05
C THR A 114 1.91 -2.39 2.52
N GLU A 115 2.00 -2.63 3.82
CA GLU A 115 2.50 -3.89 4.39
C GLU A 115 1.66 -5.10 3.97
N ILE A 116 0.33 -5.00 4.06
CA ILE A 116 -0.61 -6.07 3.70
C ILE A 116 -0.58 -6.33 2.19
N GLY A 117 -0.59 -5.26 1.39
CA GLY A 117 -0.58 -5.30 -0.07
C GLY A 117 -1.78 -4.58 -0.67
N ILE A 118 -1.54 -3.38 -1.16
CA ILE A 118 -2.47 -2.54 -1.91
C ILE A 118 -1.76 -2.08 -3.18
N ASP A 119 -2.49 -1.75 -4.25
CA ASP A 119 -1.90 -1.25 -5.50
C ASP A 119 -2.10 0.25 -5.65
N ARG A 120 -3.25 0.79 -5.19
CA ARG A 120 -3.55 2.22 -5.30
C ARG A 120 -4.41 2.70 -4.13
N VAL A 121 -4.11 3.91 -3.67
CA VAL A 121 -4.96 4.67 -2.75
C VAL A 121 -5.46 5.90 -3.47
N ARG A 122 -6.79 6.08 -3.53
CA ARG A 122 -7.45 7.26 -4.09
C ARG A 122 -7.96 8.12 -2.93
N LEU A 123 -7.58 9.39 -2.93
CA LEU A 123 -8.07 10.31 -1.91
C LEU A 123 -9.25 11.11 -2.45
N PHE A 124 -10.28 11.28 -1.62
CA PHE A 124 -11.45 12.08 -2.03
C PHE A 124 -12.05 12.88 -0.87
N THR A 125 -12.86 13.85 -1.22
CA THR A 125 -13.71 14.58 -0.27
C THR A 125 -15.16 14.23 -0.49
N SER A 126 -15.89 13.94 0.60
CA SER A 126 -17.32 13.71 0.65
C SER A 126 -18.03 14.81 1.43
N TYR A 127 -19.33 14.72 1.54
CA TYR A 127 -20.16 15.70 2.23
C TYR A 127 -19.72 15.95 3.67
N HIS A 128 -19.46 14.87 4.43
CA HIS A 128 -19.05 14.94 5.84
C HIS A 128 -17.53 15.02 6.05
N SER A 129 -16.74 15.24 4.99
CA SER A 129 -15.29 15.38 5.13
C SER A 129 -14.94 16.66 5.87
N GLU A 130 -14.31 16.55 7.05
CA GLU A 130 -13.74 17.69 7.76
C GLU A 130 -12.44 18.18 7.09
N ARG A 131 -11.65 17.26 6.52
CA ARG A 131 -10.40 17.58 5.83
C ARG A 131 -10.60 17.51 4.31
N ARG A 132 -10.29 18.63 3.64
CA ARG A 132 -10.48 18.77 2.19
C ARG A 132 -9.18 18.78 1.38
N ALA A 133 -8.04 18.69 2.05
CA ALA A 133 -6.72 18.64 1.42
C ALA A 133 -5.80 17.67 2.17
N ALA A 134 -4.87 17.06 1.47
CA ALA A 134 -3.89 16.16 2.03
C ALA A 134 -2.47 16.50 1.52
N ASN A 135 -1.46 16.24 2.34
CA ASN A 135 -0.07 16.32 1.91
C ASN A 135 0.35 14.97 1.33
N VAL A 136 0.09 14.77 0.04
CA VAL A 136 0.35 13.52 -0.69
C VAL A 136 1.84 13.15 -0.64
N GLU A 137 2.74 14.14 -0.71
CA GLU A 137 4.19 13.89 -0.61
C GLU A 137 4.58 13.30 0.76
N ARG A 138 3.98 13.77 1.84
CA ARG A 138 4.17 13.19 3.17
C ARG A 138 3.63 11.76 3.23
N PHE A 139 2.47 11.52 2.68
CA PHE A 139 1.86 10.18 2.60
C PHE A 139 2.72 9.21 1.78
N ARG A 140 3.26 9.67 0.66
CA ARG A 140 4.18 8.89 -0.16
C ARG A 140 5.45 8.47 0.61
N LYS A 141 6.00 9.35 1.45
CA LYS A 141 7.15 9.01 2.32
C LYS A 141 6.81 7.92 3.33
N VAL A 142 5.62 7.93 3.92
CA VAL A 142 5.12 6.87 4.81
C VAL A 142 5.07 5.54 4.06
N MET A 143 4.49 5.53 2.86
CA MET A 143 4.40 4.32 2.03
C MET A 143 5.79 3.80 1.61
N ILE A 144 6.74 4.67 1.26
CA ILE A 144 8.13 4.27 0.97
C ILE A 144 8.77 3.60 2.20
N SER A 145 8.58 4.16 3.40
CA SER A 145 9.06 3.54 4.64
C SER A 145 8.44 2.15 4.86
N ALA A 146 7.15 1.99 4.62
CA ALA A 146 6.45 0.72 4.73
C ALA A 146 6.93 -0.30 3.67
N VAL A 147 7.19 0.13 2.43
CA VAL A 147 7.79 -0.70 1.36
C VAL A 147 9.16 -1.23 1.80
N LYS A 148 10.03 -0.35 2.33
CA LYS A 148 11.37 -0.74 2.82
C LYS A 148 11.27 -1.74 3.96
N GLN A 149 10.40 -1.49 4.94
CA GLN A 149 10.24 -2.33 6.13
C GLN A 149 9.63 -3.70 5.79
N SER A 150 8.66 -3.76 4.89
CA SER A 150 7.95 -4.99 4.51
C SER A 150 8.54 -5.69 3.28
N ILE A 151 9.66 -5.20 2.77
CA ILE A 151 10.42 -5.77 1.64
C ILE A 151 9.52 -5.94 0.40
N LYS A 152 8.78 -4.90 0.03
CA LYS A 152 7.94 -4.92 -1.16
C LYS A 152 8.73 -4.48 -2.39
N SER A 153 8.45 -5.11 -3.52
CA SER A 153 9.02 -4.71 -4.81
C SER A 153 8.23 -3.58 -5.48
N LYS A 154 6.95 -3.37 -5.08
CA LYS A 154 6.07 -2.34 -5.62
C LYS A 154 5.73 -1.27 -4.58
N LEU A 155 5.87 -0.01 -4.98
CA LEU A 155 5.34 1.12 -4.25
C LEU A 155 3.91 1.36 -4.74
N PRO A 156 2.90 1.31 -3.85
CA PRO A 156 1.53 1.61 -4.26
C PRO A 156 1.40 3.06 -4.77
N VAL A 157 0.49 3.27 -5.70
CA VAL A 157 0.17 4.62 -6.21
C VAL A 157 -0.72 5.33 -5.19
N ILE A 158 -0.49 6.62 -4.98
CA ILE A 158 -1.40 7.49 -4.23
C ILE A 158 -1.77 8.68 -5.10
N ASP A 159 -3.09 8.90 -5.25
CA ASP A 159 -3.62 9.98 -6.06
C ASP A 159 -3.87 11.25 -5.22
N ASP A 160 -3.99 12.39 -5.89
CA ASP A 160 -4.43 13.62 -5.26
C ASP A 160 -5.89 13.55 -4.81
N VAL A 161 -6.28 14.49 -3.94
CA VAL A 161 -7.65 14.55 -3.42
C VAL A 161 -8.59 15.10 -4.50
N VAL A 162 -9.63 14.32 -4.83
CA VAL A 162 -10.69 14.73 -5.78
C VAL A 162 -12.06 14.77 -5.10
N PRO A 163 -13.08 15.46 -5.66
CA PRO A 163 -14.46 15.37 -5.19
C PRO A 163 -15.02 13.94 -5.34
N PHE A 164 -15.89 13.52 -4.43
CA PHE A 164 -16.56 12.21 -4.48
C PHE A 164 -17.25 11.94 -5.82
N SER A 165 -17.97 12.93 -6.36
CA SER A 165 -18.67 12.81 -7.65
C SER A 165 -17.73 12.55 -8.83
N GLU A 166 -16.53 13.10 -8.79
CA GLU A 166 -15.48 12.84 -9.79
C GLU A 166 -14.94 11.42 -9.63
N LEU A 167 -14.61 11.03 -8.39
CA LEU A 167 -14.07 9.70 -8.08
C LEU A 167 -14.97 8.58 -8.59
N ILE A 168 -16.28 8.61 -8.24
CA ILE A 168 -17.22 7.53 -8.60
C ILE A 168 -17.54 7.48 -10.09
N SER A 169 -17.20 8.54 -10.85
CA SER A 169 -17.38 8.62 -12.31
C SER A 169 -16.19 8.08 -13.07
N GLN A 170 -15.05 7.85 -12.42
CA GLN A 170 -13.87 7.28 -13.06
C GLN A 170 -14.10 5.81 -13.41
N PRO A 171 -13.63 5.36 -14.58
CA PRO A 171 -13.73 3.95 -14.97
C PRO A 171 -12.88 3.09 -14.04
N PHE A 172 -13.39 1.89 -13.75
CA PHE A 172 -12.66 0.86 -13.03
C PHE A 172 -13.04 -0.51 -13.58
N ASP A 173 -12.04 -1.30 -13.94
CA ASP A 173 -12.23 -2.66 -14.44
C ASP A 173 -12.13 -3.66 -13.28
N GLY A 174 -13.27 -3.96 -12.68
CA GLY A 174 -13.38 -4.84 -11.51
C GLY A 174 -14.63 -4.59 -10.68
N GLN A 175 -14.67 -5.18 -9.50
CA GLN A 175 -15.77 -5.03 -8.56
C GLN A 175 -15.61 -3.72 -7.76
N LYS A 176 -16.73 -3.02 -7.59
CA LYS A 176 -16.79 -1.73 -6.90
C LYS A 176 -17.67 -1.85 -5.66
N PHE A 177 -17.15 -1.48 -4.51
CA PHE A 177 -17.82 -1.56 -3.22
C PHE A 177 -17.82 -0.21 -2.51
N ILE A 178 -18.88 0.05 -1.75
CA ILE A 178 -18.97 1.17 -0.81
C ILE A 178 -19.27 0.62 0.58
N ALA A 179 -18.33 0.80 1.51
CA ALA A 179 -18.53 0.41 2.90
C ALA A 179 -19.41 1.45 3.59
N TRP A 180 -20.60 1.06 4.01
CA TRP A 180 -21.58 1.95 4.59
C TRP A 180 -22.26 1.33 5.81
N ILE A 181 -22.45 2.14 6.86
CA ILE A 181 -23.10 1.72 8.10
C ILE A 181 -24.60 2.02 8.00
N ASP A 182 -25.39 1.01 7.67
CA ASP A 182 -26.84 1.09 7.61
C ASP A 182 -27.45 -0.26 8.00
N ASP A 183 -28.56 -0.24 8.74
CA ASP A 183 -29.23 -1.45 9.22
C ASP A 183 -29.77 -2.33 8.10
N ASP A 184 -30.01 -1.78 6.91
CA ASP A 184 -30.47 -2.50 5.74
C ASP A 184 -29.32 -3.15 4.94
N VAL A 185 -28.07 -2.76 5.18
CA VAL A 185 -26.90 -3.33 4.50
C VAL A 185 -26.42 -4.58 5.25
N ARG A 186 -26.83 -5.75 4.77
CA ARG A 186 -26.50 -7.06 5.36
C ARG A 186 -25.37 -7.80 4.62
N LEU A 187 -25.10 -7.41 3.37
CA LEU A 187 -24.10 -8.07 2.54
C LEU A 187 -22.69 -7.75 3.08
N GLN A 188 -21.96 -8.76 3.51
CA GLN A 188 -20.59 -8.60 3.98
C GLN A 188 -19.63 -8.49 2.80
N LEU A 189 -18.58 -7.68 2.93
CA LEU A 189 -17.53 -7.56 1.88
C LEU A 189 -16.94 -8.92 1.52
N CYS A 190 -16.74 -9.80 2.51
CA CYS A 190 -16.17 -11.14 2.29
C CYS A 190 -17.07 -12.05 1.46
N ASP A 191 -18.40 -11.86 1.54
CA ASP A 191 -19.36 -12.65 0.78
C ASP A 191 -19.63 -12.06 -0.61
N ALA A 192 -19.46 -10.73 -0.75
CA ALA A 192 -19.68 -10.01 -1.99
C ALA A 192 -18.51 -10.13 -2.98
N TYR A 193 -17.28 -10.23 -2.45
CA TYR A 193 -16.08 -10.22 -3.28
C TYR A 193 -15.84 -11.56 -3.98
N ILE A 194 -15.71 -11.51 -5.29
CA ILE A 194 -15.33 -12.66 -6.11
C ILE A 194 -13.81 -12.76 -6.16
N ARG A 195 -13.28 -13.83 -5.62
CA ARG A 195 -11.84 -14.11 -5.56
C ARG A 195 -11.16 -13.96 -6.92
N GLY A 196 -10.00 -13.30 -6.94
CA GLY A 196 -9.18 -13.07 -8.13
C GLY A 196 -9.60 -11.85 -8.96
N SER A 197 -10.73 -11.21 -8.61
CA SER A 197 -11.15 -10.00 -9.29
C SER A 197 -10.41 -8.76 -8.76
N ASN A 198 -10.25 -7.75 -9.62
CA ASN A 198 -9.87 -6.42 -9.17
C ASN A 198 -10.97 -5.84 -8.26
N ALA A 199 -10.58 -5.06 -7.27
CA ALA A 199 -11.52 -4.46 -6.32
C ALA A 199 -11.19 -2.98 -6.04
N LEU A 200 -12.23 -2.13 -6.06
CA LEU A 200 -12.19 -0.75 -5.57
C LEU A 200 -13.20 -0.61 -4.44
N ILE A 201 -12.74 -0.21 -3.25
CA ILE A 201 -13.58 -0.04 -2.07
C ILE A 201 -13.57 1.42 -1.62
N LEU A 202 -14.75 2.02 -1.46
CA LEU A 202 -14.93 3.37 -0.92
C LEU A 202 -15.09 3.30 0.59
N ILE A 203 -14.31 4.10 1.31
CA ILE A 203 -14.35 4.25 2.78
C ILE A 203 -14.62 5.71 3.11
N GLY A 204 -15.74 5.96 3.79
CA GLY A 204 -16.18 7.30 4.15
C GLY A 204 -15.35 7.97 5.24
N PRO A 205 -15.55 9.29 5.46
CA PRO A 205 -14.97 10.03 6.57
C PRO A 205 -15.57 9.58 7.91
N GLU A 206 -15.15 10.22 9.00
CA GLU A 206 -15.65 9.92 10.35
C GLU A 206 -17.19 10.10 10.50
N GLY A 207 -17.80 10.94 9.66
CA GLY A 207 -19.24 11.18 9.61
C GLY A 207 -20.01 10.29 8.62
N ASP A 208 -19.31 9.30 8.02
CA ASP A 208 -19.83 8.41 6.98
C ASP A 208 -20.25 9.14 5.69
N PHE A 209 -20.78 8.43 4.72
CA PHE A 209 -21.39 8.97 3.50
C PHE A 209 -22.79 9.50 3.77
N SER A 210 -23.22 10.51 3.00
CA SER A 210 -24.62 10.86 2.96
C SER A 210 -25.42 9.83 2.14
N LYS A 211 -26.73 9.76 2.36
CA LYS A 211 -27.59 8.84 1.60
C LYS A 211 -27.52 9.12 0.09
N GLU A 212 -27.51 10.39 -0.28
CA GLU A 212 -27.41 10.84 -1.67
C GLU A 212 -26.08 10.41 -2.33
N GLU A 213 -24.99 10.40 -1.57
CA GLU A 213 -23.70 9.91 -2.02
C GLU A 213 -23.74 8.40 -2.25
N VAL A 214 -24.33 7.64 -1.34
CA VAL A 214 -24.50 6.19 -1.48
C VAL A 214 -25.40 5.86 -2.69
N ASP A 215 -26.55 6.53 -2.83
CA ASP A 215 -27.45 6.34 -3.97
C ASP A 215 -26.74 6.65 -5.31
N SER A 216 -25.95 7.71 -5.34
CA SER A 216 -25.13 8.07 -6.51
C SER A 216 -24.07 7.02 -6.83
N ALA A 217 -23.41 6.46 -5.82
CA ALA A 217 -22.43 5.38 -5.99
C ALA A 217 -23.10 4.11 -6.52
N ILE A 218 -24.29 3.73 -6.01
CA ILE A 218 -25.06 2.58 -6.50
C ILE A 218 -25.40 2.76 -7.98
N GLN A 219 -25.85 3.94 -8.40
CA GLN A 219 -26.11 4.24 -9.81
C GLN A 219 -24.87 4.11 -10.70
N LYS A 220 -23.67 4.28 -10.12
CA LYS A 220 -22.39 4.08 -10.78
C LYS A 220 -21.87 2.63 -10.67
N GLY A 221 -22.65 1.71 -10.13
CA GLY A 221 -22.35 0.29 -10.03
C GLY A 221 -21.52 -0.10 -8.81
N PHE A 222 -21.48 0.71 -7.76
CA PHE A 222 -20.93 0.31 -6.47
C PHE A 222 -21.97 -0.51 -5.70
N VAL A 223 -21.50 -1.55 -5.01
CA VAL A 223 -22.32 -2.42 -4.16
C VAL A 223 -22.11 -2.00 -2.71
N PRO A 224 -23.18 -1.63 -1.97
CA PRO A 224 -23.08 -1.36 -0.54
C PRO A 224 -22.73 -2.62 0.23
N VAL A 225 -21.74 -2.53 1.12
CA VAL A 225 -21.29 -3.68 1.92
C VAL A 225 -21.02 -3.29 3.36
N SER A 226 -21.22 -4.25 4.26
CA SER A 226 -20.81 -4.19 5.65
C SER A 226 -19.41 -4.78 5.83
N LEU A 227 -18.69 -4.28 6.83
CA LEU A 227 -17.38 -4.81 7.25
C LEU A 227 -17.45 -5.59 8.58
N GLY A 228 -18.64 -6.00 8.98
CA GLY A 228 -18.94 -6.68 10.23
C GLY A 228 -19.86 -5.87 11.15
N ASP A 229 -20.18 -6.43 12.32
CA ASP A 229 -21.15 -5.84 13.26
C ASP A 229 -20.56 -4.71 14.12
N ALA A 230 -19.24 -4.58 14.14
CA ALA A 230 -18.58 -3.58 14.95
C ALA A 230 -18.46 -2.23 14.22
N ARG A 231 -18.74 -1.14 14.94
CA ARG A 231 -18.47 0.19 14.41
C ARG A 231 -16.97 0.44 14.32
N LEU A 232 -16.43 0.48 13.12
CA LEU A 232 -15.05 0.74 12.84
C LEU A 232 -14.78 2.24 12.63
N ARG A 233 -13.58 2.70 12.96
CA ARG A 233 -13.08 4.00 12.52
C ARG A 233 -12.68 3.94 11.05
N THR A 234 -12.66 5.07 10.36
CA THR A 234 -12.30 5.19 8.93
C THR A 234 -11.01 4.45 8.59
N GLU A 235 -9.93 4.71 9.31
CA GLU A 235 -8.63 4.06 9.10
C GLU A 235 -8.68 2.54 9.34
N THR A 236 -9.47 2.11 10.34
CA THR A 236 -9.65 0.70 10.65
C THR A 236 -10.49 0.00 9.57
N ALA A 237 -11.56 0.62 9.12
CA ALA A 237 -12.40 0.12 8.03
C ALA A 237 -11.58 -0.09 6.74
N ALA A 238 -10.69 0.86 6.42
CA ALA A 238 -9.80 0.77 5.27
C ALA A 238 -8.79 -0.38 5.39
N VAL A 239 -8.16 -0.57 6.56
CA VAL A 239 -7.23 -1.70 6.80
C VAL A 239 -7.96 -3.04 6.76
N VAL A 240 -9.14 -3.14 7.39
CA VAL A 240 -9.98 -4.36 7.37
C VAL A 240 -10.37 -4.71 5.94
N SER A 241 -10.82 -3.74 5.14
CA SER A 241 -11.15 -3.95 3.72
C SER A 241 -9.94 -4.46 2.93
N CYS A 242 -8.77 -3.83 3.12
CA CYS A 242 -7.52 -4.25 2.49
C CYS A 242 -7.17 -5.69 2.86
N HIS A 243 -7.24 -6.03 4.16
CA HIS A 243 -6.93 -7.36 4.64
C HIS A 243 -7.92 -8.41 4.16
N THR A 244 -9.23 -8.13 4.18
CA THR A 244 -10.27 -9.06 3.73
C THR A 244 -10.05 -9.51 2.30
N ILE A 245 -9.82 -8.58 1.36
CA ILE A 245 -9.56 -8.91 -0.05
C ILE A 245 -8.28 -9.76 -0.19
N ASN A 246 -7.19 -9.37 0.48
CA ASN A 246 -5.96 -10.14 0.43
C ASN A 246 -6.13 -11.54 1.03
N LEU A 247 -6.82 -11.66 2.18
CA LEU A 247 -7.06 -12.93 2.87
C LEU A 247 -7.85 -13.91 1.99
N ILE A 248 -8.96 -13.45 1.37
CA ILE A 248 -9.78 -14.28 0.47
C ILE A 248 -8.94 -14.81 -0.69
N ASN A 249 -8.05 -13.99 -1.24
CA ASN A 249 -7.17 -14.43 -2.33
C ASN A 249 -6.07 -15.41 -1.89
N GLN A 250 -5.67 -15.36 -0.63
CA GLN A 250 -4.65 -16.26 -0.07
C GLN A 250 -5.23 -17.58 0.47
N MET A 251 -6.51 -17.63 0.81
CA MET A 251 -7.16 -18.85 1.30
C MET A 251 -7.05 -19.98 0.28
N LYS A 252 -6.61 -21.16 0.73
CA LYS A 252 -6.70 -22.37 -0.08
C LYS A 252 -8.16 -22.82 -0.08
N ILE A 253 -8.78 -22.92 -1.25
CA ILE A 253 -10.06 -23.62 -1.38
C ILE A 253 -9.76 -25.09 -1.10
N ALA A 254 -10.31 -25.65 -0.03
CA ALA A 254 -10.34 -27.10 0.11
C ALA A 254 -11.24 -27.62 -1.02
N LEU A 255 -10.62 -28.32 -1.98
CA LEU A 255 -11.30 -29.07 -3.04
C LEU A 255 -11.92 -30.30 -2.44
#